data_8d23773a52632e577f6cc39eef25c879
#
_entry.id   8d23773a52632e577f6cc39eef25c879
#
_cell.length_a   1.000
_cell.length_b   1.000
_cell.length_c   1.000
_cell.angle_alpha   90.00
_cell.angle_beta   90.00
_cell.angle_gamma   90.00
#
_symmetry.space_group_name_H-M   'P 1'
#
loop_
_entity.id
_entity.type
_entity.pdbx_description
1 polymer ?
#
loop_
_entity_poly.entity_id
_entity_poly.type
_entity_poly.pdbx_seq_one_letter_code
_entity_poly.pdbx_strand_id
1 'polypeptide(L)'
;LLGTNPFSIGIPGGPGGHDFHLDMATTMVAVGKIETALREGREVPQGWVPSSYGSPKLNDRSILTHDVPVLPLGGEGMGGGGHKGYGLSLMVELLCSILSGGDLKERIAGADGAAKPNTGHFFGAIKVEGFRDTTSVFRQMADTFDIIRNSAKEPGQERIFIHGEPEIIAEEENRRIGIPITPAVLEQIYSLNEE
;
A
#
# COMPACT_ATOMS: atom_id res chain seq x y z
N LEU A 1 16.02 2.06 5.59
CA LEU A 1 16.86 2.14 4.40
C LEU A 1 16.04 2.05 3.13
N LEU A 2 15.25 0.98 2.95
CA LEU A 2 14.25 0.90 1.89
C LEU A 2 12.98 1.64 2.33
N GLY A 3 12.32 2.34 1.39
CA GLY A 3 11.01 2.94 1.61
C GLY A 3 9.89 1.90 1.68
N THR A 4 8.65 2.36 1.63
CA THR A 4 7.48 1.49 1.54
C THR A 4 7.37 0.78 0.18
N ASN A 5 8.11 1.26 -0.82
CA ASN A 5 8.30 0.67 -2.14
C ASN A 5 7.03 0.01 -2.68
N PRO A 6 5.97 0.78 -2.95
CA PRO A 6 4.70 0.23 -3.39
C PRO A 6 4.79 -0.31 -4.82
N PHE A 7 3.95 -1.29 -5.11
CA PHE A 7 3.67 -1.70 -6.48
C PHE A 7 2.16 -1.86 -6.70
N SER A 8 1.75 -1.65 -7.94
CA SER A 8 0.36 -1.80 -8.36
C SER A 8 0.27 -2.66 -9.60
N ILE A 9 -0.76 -3.52 -9.66
CA ILE A 9 -1.09 -4.33 -10.83
C ILE A 9 -2.58 -4.18 -11.12
N GLY A 10 -2.90 -3.75 -12.35
CA GLY A 10 -4.25 -3.73 -12.87
C GLY A 10 -4.42 -4.81 -13.94
N ILE A 11 -5.51 -5.58 -13.86
CA ILE A 11 -5.90 -6.55 -14.89
C ILE A 11 -7.35 -6.27 -15.27
N PRO A 12 -7.63 -5.86 -16.53
CA PRO A 12 -8.99 -5.55 -16.94
C PRO A 12 -9.88 -6.81 -16.96
N GLY A 13 -11.09 -6.71 -16.43
CA GLY A 13 -12.10 -7.78 -16.42
C GLY A 13 -12.94 -7.86 -17.69
N GLY A 14 -12.75 -6.93 -18.61
CA GLY A 14 -13.53 -6.83 -19.83
C GLY A 14 -14.90 -6.17 -19.64
N PRO A 15 -15.69 -6.05 -20.72
CA PRO A 15 -16.99 -5.38 -20.67
C PRO A 15 -17.95 -5.99 -19.65
N GLY A 16 -18.33 -5.21 -18.63
CA GLY A 16 -19.22 -5.64 -17.55
C GLY A 16 -18.59 -6.57 -16.51
N GLY A 17 -17.30 -6.89 -16.64
CA GLY A 17 -16.53 -7.66 -15.67
C GLY A 17 -15.91 -6.77 -14.57
N HIS A 18 -15.43 -7.42 -13.51
CA HIS A 18 -14.70 -6.76 -12.45
C HIS A 18 -13.20 -6.70 -12.80
N ASP A 19 -12.64 -5.51 -12.79
CA ASP A 19 -11.19 -5.30 -12.94
C ASP A 19 -10.48 -5.71 -11.64
N PHE A 20 -9.37 -6.41 -11.75
CA PHE A 20 -8.51 -6.67 -10.61
C PHE A 20 -7.55 -5.50 -10.42
N HIS A 21 -7.55 -4.91 -9.22
CA HIS A 21 -6.65 -3.82 -8.84
C HIS A 21 -5.95 -4.15 -7.53
N LEU A 22 -4.70 -4.58 -7.62
CA LEU A 22 -3.84 -4.70 -6.45
C LEU A 22 -2.95 -3.45 -6.39
N ASP A 23 -3.05 -2.71 -5.30
CA ASP A 23 -2.17 -1.58 -4.98
C ASP A 23 -1.73 -1.70 -3.53
N MET A 24 -0.43 -1.88 -3.31
CA MET A 24 0.06 -2.17 -1.97
C MET A 24 1.49 -1.70 -1.73
N ALA A 25 1.77 -1.27 -0.51
CA ALA A 25 3.12 -1.16 0.00
C ALA A 25 3.74 -2.56 0.17
N THR A 26 5.06 -2.66 0.04
CA THR A 26 5.82 -3.89 0.35
C THR A 26 6.23 -3.98 1.83
N THR A 27 5.63 -3.14 2.66
CA THR A 27 5.77 -3.12 4.11
C THR A 27 4.49 -3.61 4.80
N MET A 28 4.57 -3.94 6.09
CA MET A 28 3.40 -4.35 6.89
C MET A 28 2.30 -3.28 6.90
N VAL A 29 2.71 -2.02 6.79
CA VAL A 29 1.81 -0.87 6.82
C VAL A 29 2.41 0.27 6.00
N ALA A 30 1.56 1.09 5.39
CA ALA A 30 1.97 2.38 4.83
C ALA A 30 2.25 3.39 5.96
N VAL A 31 3.27 4.23 5.81
CA VAL A 31 3.63 5.26 6.80
C VAL A 31 2.43 6.16 7.14
N GLY A 32 1.62 6.53 6.16
CA GLY A 32 0.42 7.33 6.38
C GLY A 32 -0.60 6.73 7.36
N LYS A 33 -0.66 5.39 7.50
CA LYS A 33 -1.49 4.75 8.54
C LYS A 33 -0.93 4.96 9.95
N ILE A 34 0.40 4.97 10.09
CA ILE A 34 1.06 5.29 11.35
C ILE A 34 0.77 6.76 11.72
N GLU A 35 0.95 7.67 10.76
CA GLU A 35 0.65 9.09 10.94
C GLU A 35 -0.82 9.33 11.32
N THR A 36 -1.74 8.61 10.69
CA THR A 36 -3.17 8.68 11.02
C THR A 36 -3.44 8.18 12.43
N ALA A 37 -2.85 7.04 12.84
CA ALA A 37 -2.99 6.53 14.20
C ALA A 37 -2.50 7.54 15.23
N LEU A 38 -1.33 8.14 15.00
CA LEU A 38 -0.77 9.17 15.87
C LEU A 38 -1.64 10.44 15.95
N ARG A 39 -2.16 10.89 14.81
CA ARG A 39 -3.05 12.07 14.73
C ARG A 39 -4.37 11.84 15.48
N GLU A 40 -4.89 10.62 15.45
CA GLU A 40 -6.12 10.23 16.15
C GLU A 40 -5.88 9.83 17.61
N GLY A 41 -4.65 9.91 18.11
CA GLY A 41 -4.32 9.52 19.48
C GLY A 41 -4.40 8.00 19.72
N ARG A 42 -4.29 7.18 18.68
CA ARG A 42 -4.30 5.71 18.76
C ARG A 42 -2.88 5.15 18.87
N GLU A 43 -2.74 4.05 19.59
CA GLU A 43 -1.47 3.30 19.60
C GLU A 43 -1.17 2.71 18.24
N VAL A 44 0.12 2.65 17.90
CA VAL A 44 0.59 1.96 16.70
C VAL A 44 0.52 0.46 16.96
N PRO A 45 -0.20 -0.32 16.11
CA PRO A 45 -0.33 -1.75 16.30
C PRO A 45 1.02 -2.48 16.35
N GLN A 46 1.10 -3.47 17.21
CA GLN A 46 2.27 -4.34 17.29
C GLN A 46 2.50 -5.04 15.92
N GLY A 47 3.76 -5.18 15.53
CA GLY A 47 4.13 -5.80 14.25
C GLY A 47 4.19 -4.83 13.07
N TRP A 48 3.89 -3.54 13.26
CA TRP A 48 4.11 -2.52 12.22
C TRP A 48 5.57 -2.04 12.20
N VAL A 49 6.20 -2.00 13.37
CA VAL A 49 7.60 -1.63 13.58
C VAL A 49 8.35 -2.75 14.29
N PRO A 50 9.69 -2.79 14.24
CA PRO A 50 10.46 -3.83 14.92
C PRO A 50 10.21 -3.86 16.42
N SER A 51 10.18 -5.06 17.01
CA SER A 51 9.96 -5.27 18.45
C SER A 51 11.01 -4.60 19.32
N SER A 52 12.22 -4.40 18.80
CA SER A 52 13.30 -3.68 19.47
C SER A 52 13.01 -2.20 19.76
N TYR A 53 12.08 -1.59 19.03
CA TYR A 53 11.63 -0.21 19.27
C TYR A 53 10.49 -0.12 20.31
N GLY A 54 9.99 -1.26 20.77
CA GLY A 54 8.84 -1.32 21.67
C GLY A 54 7.53 -0.92 21.00
N SER A 55 6.51 -0.66 21.81
CA SER A 55 5.27 -0.04 21.32
C SER A 55 5.54 1.47 21.17
N PRO A 56 5.53 2.01 19.97
CA PRO A 56 5.77 3.44 19.79
C PRO A 56 4.70 4.22 20.53
N LYS A 57 5.13 5.05 21.48
CA LYS A 57 4.22 5.93 22.19
C LYS A 57 3.66 6.97 21.24
N LEU A 58 2.43 7.34 21.41
CA LEU A 58 1.63 8.29 20.64
C LEU A 58 2.31 9.63 20.30
N ASN A 59 3.38 9.99 21.00
CA ASN A 59 4.12 11.24 20.82
C ASN A 59 5.54 11.01 20.30
N ASP A 60 5.87 9.83 19.81
CA ASP A 60 7.21 9.56 19.32
C ASP A 60 7.40 10.16 17.92
N ARG A 61 7.95 11.39 17.90
CA ARG A 61 8.29 12.09 16.65
C ARG A 61 9.28 11.30 15.78
N SER A 62 9.98 10.33 16.35
CA SER A 62 10.97 9.52 15.62
C SER A 62 10.35 8.71 14.49
N ILE A 63 9.07 8.34 14.60
CA ILE A 63 8.34 7.66 13.51
C ILE A 63 8.11 8.62 12.35
N LEU A 64 7.74 9.86 12.64
CA LEU A 64 7.46 10.89 11.63
C LEU A 64 8.74 11.39 10.95
N THR A 65 9.89 11.29 11.61
CA THR A 65 11.21 11.65 11.06
C THR A 65 11.87 10.51 10.29
N HIS A 66 11.18 9.39 10.08
CA HIS A 66 11.71 8.18 9.42
C HIS A 66 12.86 7.49 10.17
N ASP A 67 13.02 7.81 11.45
CA ASP A 67 14.06 7.18 12.30
C ASP A 67 13.66 5.77 12.76
N VAL A 68 12.35 5.46 12.74
CA VAL A 68 11.83 4.12 13.06
C VAL A 68 11.52 3.38 11.77
N PRO A 69 12.16 2.25 11.51
CA PRO A 69 11.90 1.47 10.31
C PRO A 69 10.54 0.78 10.39
N VAL A 70 9.80 0.77 9.28
CA VAL A 70 8.61 -0.05 9.10
C VAL A 70 9.01 -1.46 8.71
N LEU A 71 8.37 -2.47 9.28
CA LEU A 71 8.65 -3.87 8.94
C LEU A 71 8.23 -4.21 7.51
N PRO A 72 9.01 -5.05 6.81
CA PRO A 72 8.59 -5.56 5.51
C PRO A 72 7.34 -6.44 5.63
N LEU A 73 6.60 -6.59 4.56
CA LEU A 73 5.45 -7.49 4.48
C LEU A 73 5.84 -8.91 4.93
N GLY A 74 5.07 -9.47 5.86
CA GLY A 74 5.39 -10.72 6.55
C GLY A 74 6.10 -10.53 7.88
N GLY A 75 6.39 -9.27 8.28
CA GLY A 75 6.81 -8.92 9.64
C GLY A 75 8.27 -9.20 9.94
N GLU A 76 8.58 -9.35 11.22
CA GLU A 76 9.94 -9.49 11.73
C GLU A 76 10.51 -10.89 11.48
N GLY A 77 11.71 -10.94 10.94
CA GLY A 77 12.46 -12.18 10.76
C GLY A 77 11.91 -13.10 9.66
N MET A 78 12.39 -14.35 9.68
CA MET A 78 12.03 -15.35 8.67
C MET A 78 10.72 -16.10 9.00
N GLY A 79 10.39 -16.23 10.26
CA GLY A 79 9.23 -17.01 10.73
C GLY A 79 7.89 -16.48 10.23
N GLY A 80 7.72 -15.16 10.15
CA GLY A 80 6.53 -14.51 9.59
C GLY A 80 6.58 -14.29 8.07
N GLY A 81 7.72 -14.52 7.45
CA GLY A 81 7.90 -14.30 6.01
C GLY A 81 8.42 -12.91 5.63
N GLY A 82 8.96 -12.12 6.57
CA GLY A 82 9.51 -10.78 6.33
C GLY A 82 10.57 -10.73 5.24
N HIS A 83 11.34 -11.81 5.04
CA HIS A 83 12.29 -11.93 3.94
C HIS A 83 11.62 -11.87 2.56
N LYS A 84 10.34 -12.30 2.44
CA LYS A 84 9.57 -12.22 1.19
C LYS A 84 9.18 -10.78 0.87
N GLY A 85 8.68 -10.05 1.88
CA GLY A 85 8.38 -8.63 1.74
C GLY A 85 9.63 -7.79 1.48
N TYR A 86 10.75 -8.12 2.13
CA TYR A 86 12.04 -7.51 1.83
C TYR A 86 12.45 -7.74 0.37
N GLY A 87 12.31 -8.97 -0.15
CA GLY A 87 12.60 -9.28 -1.55
C GLY A 87 11.72 -8.49 -2.52
N LEU A 88 10.41 -8.35 -2.25
CA LEU A 88 9.51 -7.51 -3.03
C LEU A 88 9.93 -6.03 -2.99
N SER A 89 10.25 -5.52 -1.81
CA SER A 89 10.73 -4.13 -1.64
C SER A 89 12.03 -3.88 -2.41
N LEU A 90 12.96 -4.82 -2.38
CA LEU A 90 14.21 -4.74 -3.12
C LEU A 90 13.97 -4.79 -4.65
N MET A 91 13.05 -5.63 -5.12
CA MET A 91 12.67 -5.68 -6.53
C MET A 91 12.15 -4.30 -7.01
N VAL A 92 11.25 -3.69 -6.25
CA VAL A 92 10.75 -2.34 -6.57
C VAL A 92 11.87 -1.32 -6.58
N GLU A 93 12.79 -1.38 -5.61
CA GLU A 93 13.96 -0.50 -5.55
C GLU A 93 14.84 -0.63 -6.80
N LEU A 94 15.12 -1.85 -7.23
CA LEU A 94 15.95 -2.09 -8.43
C LEU A 94 15.28 -1.56 -9.70
N LEU A 95 13.97 -1.76 -9.85
CA LEU A 95 13.21 -1.29 -11.02
C LEU A 95 13.03 0.23 -11.00
N CYS A 96 12.65 0.81 -9.87
CA CYS A 96 12.31 2.23 -9.79
C CYS A 96 13.51 3.15 -9.60
N SER A 97 14.58 2.70 -8.93
CA SER A 97 15.77 3.51 -8.69
C SER A 97 16.90 3.14 -9.64
N ILE A 98 17.40 1.91 -9.55
CA ILE A 98 18.61 1.54 -10.31
C ILE A 98 18.37 1.57 -11.81
N LEU A 99 17.27 0.98 -12.28
CA LEU A 99 16.97 0.93 -13.72
C LEU A 99 16.64 2.32 -14.29
N SER A 100 16.09 3.24 -13.48
CA SER A 100 15.80 4.62 -13.88
C SER A 100 16.99 5.58 -13.70
N GLY A 101 18.12 5.11 -13.18
CA GLY A 101 19.32 5.92 -12.95
C GLY A 101 19.34 6.68 -11.62
N GLY A 102 18.46 6.34 -10.70
CA GLY A 102 18.48 6.86 -9.33
C GLY A 102 19.59 6.24 -8.48
N ASP A 103 20.04 6.94 -7.44
CA ASP A 103 21.03 6.45 -6.50
C ASP A 103 20.46 6.36 -5.08
N LEU A 104 20.47 5.15 -4.52
CA LEU A 104 20.06 4.91 -3.14
C LEU A 104 20.92 5.71 -2.15
N LYS A 105 22.21 5.92 -2.45
CA LYS A 105 23.13 6.70 -1.60
C LYS A 105 22.72 8.17 -1.54
N GLU A 106 22.27 8.75 -2.64
CA GLU A 106 21.77 10.14 -2.68
C GLU A 106 20.53 10.33 -1.82
N ARG A 107 19.63 9.33 -1.80
CA ARG A 107 18.44 9.37 -0.92
C ARG A 107 18.82 9.26 0.56
N ILE A 108 19.83 8.45 0.90
CA ILE A 108 20.31 8.31 2.27
C ILE A 108 21.05 9.56 2.71
N ALA A 109 21.91 10.12 1.85
CA ALA A 109 22.63 11.37 2.13
C ALA A 109 21.69 12.57 2.27
N GLY A 110 20.54 12.53 1.56
CA GLY A 110 19.50 13.56 1.66
C GLY A 110 18.74 13.58 2.99
N ALA A 111 18.96 12.62 3.87
CA ALA A 111 18.43 12.63 5.24
C ALA A 111 18.94 13.82 6.06
N ASP A 112 20.04 14.46 5.65
CA ASP A 112 20.57 15.69 6.26
C ASP A 112 19.84 16.97 5.77
N GLY A 113 18.72 16.84 5.04
CA GLY A 113 17.87 17.96 4.64
C GLY A 113 18.33 18.74 3.41
N ALA A 114 19.40 18.36 2.76
CA ALA A 114 20.01 19.09 1.65
C ALA A 114 19.65 18.55 0.24
N ALA A 115 19.24 17.29 0.10
CA ALA A 115 18.91 16.70 -1.19
C ALA A 115 17.40 16.56 -1.39
N LYS A 116 16.91 16.93 -2.57
CA LYS A 116 15.54 16.62 -2.97
C LYS A 116 15.44 15.11 -3.21
N PRO A 117 14.39 14.43 -2.68
CA PRO A 117 14.21 13.01 -2.94
C PRO A 117 14.07 12.80 -4.45
N ASN A 118 14.98 12.01 -5.02
CA ASN A 118 14.93 11.57 -6.41
C ASN A 118 14.16 10.26 -6.45
N THR A 119 12.84 10.34 -6.70
CA THR A 119 11.94 9.19 -6.73
C THR A 119 11.73 8.75 -8.16
N GLY A 120 12.24 7.57 -8.50
CA GLY A 120 12.01 6.94 -9.79
C GLY A 120 10.73 6.11 -9.79
N HIS A 121 10.20 5.88 -11.00
CA HIS A 121 9.03 5.03 -11.23
C HIS A 121 9.32 4.05 -12.37
N PHE A 122 8.77 2.87 -12.27
CA PHE A 122 8.76 1.87 -13.33
C PHE A 122 7.32 1.60 -13.75
N PHE A 123 7.06 1.66 -15.06
CA PHE A 123 5.76 1.33 -15.64
C PHE A 123 5.94 0.25 -16.68
N GLY A 124 5.02 -0.71 -16.73
CA GLY A 124 5.00 -1.78 -17.71
C GLY A 124 3.56 -2.11 -18.12
N ALA A 125 3.41 -2.59 -19.35
CA ALA A 125 2.14 -3.11 -19.84
C ALA A 125 2.38 -4.42 -20.60
N ILE A 126 1.47 -5.37 -20.38
CA ILE A 126 1.51 -6.69 -21.02
C ILE A 126 0.26 -6.82 -21.89
N LYS A 127 0.46 -7.08 -23.18
CA LYS A 127 -0.63 -7.27 -24.12
C LYS A 127 -1.23 -8.67 -23.93
N VAL A 128 -2.48 -8.73 -23.48
CA VAL A 128 -3.18 -9.99 -23.18
C VAL A 128 -3.31 -10.88 -24.42
N GLU A 129 -3.60 -10.28 -25.60
CA GLU A 129 -3.74 -11.02 -26.86
C GLU A 129 -2.45 -11.71 -27.31
N GLY A 130 -1.30 -11.30 -26.78
CA GLY A 130 -0.02 -12.00 -27.01
C GLY A 130 0.05 -13.39 -26.40
N PHE A 131 -0.84 -13.70 -25.46
CA PHE A 131 -0.91 -14.98 -24.75
C PHE A 131 -2.15 -15.79 -25.14
N ARG A 132 -3.33 -15.16 -25.13
CA ARG A 132 -4.62 -15.81 -25.34
C ARG A 132 -5.64 -14.83 -25.88
N ASP A 133 -6.72 -15.37 -26.47
CA ASP A 133 -7.91 -14.60 -26.78
C ASP A 133 -8.50 -13.88 -25.55
N THR A 134 -8.69 -12.58 -25.64
CA THR A 134 -9.13 -11.73 -24.53
C THR A 134 -10.51 -12.12 -23.99
N THR A 135 -11.45 -12.51 -24.87
CA THR A 135 -12.78 -12.92 -24.45
C THR A 135 -12.72 -14.16 -23.55
N SER A 136 -11.86 -15.11 -23.90
CA SER A 136 -11.62 -16.31 -23.09
C SER A 136 -10.96 -15.98 -21.76
N VAL A 137 -10.02 -15.05 -21.72
CA VAL A 137 -9.36 -14.58 -20.49
C VAL A 137 -10.36 -13.93 -19.56
N PHE A 138 -11.16 -12.98 -20.05
CA PHE A 138 -12.15 -12.26 -19.24
C PHE A 138 -13.21 -13.21 -18.66
N ARG A 139 -13.71 -14.16 -19.46
CA ARG A 139 -14.64 -15.17 -18.97
C ARG A 139 -14.01 -16.01 -17.85
N GLN A 140 -12.82 -16.55 -18.08
CA GLN A 140 -12.14 -17.36 -17.07
C GLN A 140 -11.81 -16.57 -15.81
N MET A 141 -11.50 -15.27 -15.93
CA MET A 141 -11.28 -14.38 -14.80
C MET A 141 -12.56 -14.20 -13.98
N ALA A 142 -13.70 -13.94 -14.64
CA ALA A 142 -15.00 -13.83 -13.98
C ALA A 142 -15.37 -15.13 -13.25
N ASP A 143 -15.25 -16.29 -13.91
CA ASP A 143 -15.50 -17.61 -13.31
C ASP A 143 -14.61 -17.84 -12.09
N THR A 144 -13.34 -17.45 -12.17
CA THR A 144 -12.37 -17.59 -11.06
C THR A 144 -12.77 -16.71 -9.88
N PHE A 145 -13.15 -15.47 -10.11
CA PHE A 145 -13.61 -14.58 -9.06
C PHE A 145 -14.88 -15.08 -8.38
N ASP A 146 -15.80 -15.64 -9.14
CA ASP A 146 -17.02 -16.22 -8.58
C ASP A 146 -16.73 -17.47 -7.72
N ILE A 147 -15.80 -18.31 -8.14
CA ILE A 147 -15.34 -19.44 -7.31
C ILE A 147 -14.74 -18.94 -5.99
N ILE A 148 -13.88 -17.91 -6.05
CA ILE A 148 -13.24 -17.35 -4.85
C ILE A 148 -14.30 -16.73 -3.92
N ARG A 149 -15.20 -15.91 -4.43
CA ARG A 149 -16.27 -15.27 -3.63
C ARG A 149 -17.18 -16.28 -2.94
N ASN A 150 -17.41 -17.43 -3.57
CA ASN A 150 -18.27 -18.51 -3.06
C ASN A 150 -17.52 -19.58 -2.26
N SER A 151 -16.20 -19.45 -2.08
CA SER A 151 -15.42 -20.38 -1.26
C SER A 151 -15.73 -20.24 0.24
N ALA A 152 -15.24 -21.19 1.03
CA ALA A 152 -15.40 -21.17 2.48
C ALA A 152 -14.76 -19.91 3.06
N LYS A 153 -15.49 -19.23 3.93
CA LYS A 153 -15.06 -18.00 4.60
C LYS A 153 -14.50 -18.32 5.98
N GLU A 154 -13.59 -17.49 6.46
CA GLU A 154 -13.18 -17.55 7.86
C GLU A 154 -14.36 -17.23 8.78
N PRO A 155 -14.39 -17.83 10.00
CA PRO A 155 -15.40 -17.52 10.98
C PRO A 155 -15.53 -16.00 11.24
N GLY A 156 -16.76 -15.49 11.16
CA GLY A 156 -17.04 -14.07 11.34
C GLY A 156 -16.89 -13.21 10.08
N GLN A 157 -16.49 -13.77 8.95
CA GLN A 157 -16.44 -13.07 7.66
C GLN A 157 -17.68 -13.38 6.83
N GLU A 158 -18.36 -12.33 6.37
CA GLU A 158 -19.56 -12.46 5.54
C GLU A 158 -19.23 -12.55 4.05
N ARG A 159 -18.07 -12.01 3.65
CA ARG A 159 -17.70 -11.83 2.25
C ARG A 159 -16.19 -12.02 2.03
N ILE A 160 -15.83 -12.54 0.85
CA ILE A 160 -14.48 -12.51 0.31
C ILE A 160 -14.46 -11.45 -0.79
N PHE A 161 -13.54 -10.50 -0.66
CA PHE A 161 -13.35 -9.43 -1.65
C PHE A 161 -12.30 -9.82 -2.68
N ILE A 162 -12.54 -9.46 -3.93
CA ILE A 162 -11.49 -9.36 -4.93
C ILE A 162 -10.87 -7.96 -4.82
N HIS A 163 -9.56 -7.86 -4.99
CA HIS A 163 -8.85 -6.58 -4.95
C HIS A 163 -9.44 -5.57 -5.94
N GLY A 164 -9.71 -4.37 -5.46
CA GLY A 164 -10.45 -3.31 -6.16
C GLY A 164 -11.92 -3.19 -5.74
N GLU A 165 -12.58 -4.25 -5.24
CA GLU A 165 -13.99 -4.17 -4.80
C GLU A 165 -14.21 -3.24 -3.60
N PRO A 166 -13.37 -3.26 -2.54
CA PRO A 166 -13.55 -2.36 -1.41
C PRO A 166 -13.52 -0.89 -1.81
N GLU A 167 -12.63 -0.54 -2.74
CA GLU A 167 -12.46 0.82 -3.25
C GLU A 167 -13.68 1.27 -4.06
N ILE A 168 -14.23 0.41 -4.91
CA ILE A 168 -15.45 0.69 -5.69
C ILE A 168 -16.64 0.91 -4.75
N ILE A 169 -16.82 0.04 -3.75
CA ILE A 169 -17.89 0.17 -2.77
C ILE A 169 -17.75 1.47 -1.96
N ALA A 170 -16.52 1.79 -1.53
CA ALA A 170 -16.25 3.03 -0.81
C ALA A 170 -16.50 4.27 -1.69
N GLU A 171 -16.15 4.22 -2.97
CA GLU A 171 -16.42 5.30 -3.92
C GLU A 171 -17.93 5.52 -4.10
N GLU A 172 -18.71 4.46 -4.31
CA GLU A 172 -20.16 4.54 -4.44
C GLU A 172 -20.81 5.15 -3.19
N GLU A 173 -20.38 4.70 -2.00
CA GLU A 173 -20.87 5.21 -0.73
C GLU A 173 -20.49 6.69 -0.54
N ASN A 174 -19.24 7.05 -0.80
CA ASN A 174 -18.77 8.43 -0.68
C ASN A 174 -19.48 9.38 -1.68
N ARG A 175 -19.80 8.89 -2.87
CA ARG A 175 -20.60 9.67 -3.83
C ARG A 175 -22.03 9.92 -3.33
N ARG A 176 -22.56 8.99 -2.54
CA ARG A 176 -23.93 9.07 -2.00
C ARG A 176 -24.03 9.95 -0.76
N ILE A 177 -23.08 9.84 0.19
CA ILE A 177 -23.17 10.49 1.50
C ILE A 177 -22.12 11.58 1.74
N GLY A 178 -21.14 11.72 0.86
CA GLY A 178 -19.97 12.59 1.02
C GLY A 178 -18.77 11.87 1.59
N ILE A 179 -17.61 12.52 1.50
CA ILE A 179 -16.33 11.98 2.01
C ILE A 179 -16.24 12.24 3.51
N PRO A 180 -16.06 11.21 4.36
CA PRO A 180 -15.88 11.41 5.79
C PRO A 180 -14.53 12.08 6.08
N ILE A 181 -14.56 13.23 6.72
CA ILE A 181 -13.37 13.97 7.15
C ILE A 181 -13.34 14.00 8.67
N THR A 182 -12.22 13.60 9.27
CA THR A 182 -12.06 13.66 10.73
C THR A 182 -11.96 15.12 11.21
N PRO A 183 -12.44 15.44 12.43
CA PRO A 183 -12.34 16.82 12.96
C PRO A 183 -10.92 17.39 12.92
N ALA A 184 -9.91 16.59 13.25
CA ALA A 184 -8.52 17.03 13.25
C ALA A 184 -8.02 17.43 11.84
N VAL A 185 -8.46 16.73 10.80
CA VAL A 185 -8.13 17.07 9.41
C VAL A 185 -8.91 18.31 8.97
N LEU A 186 -10.17 18.43 9.39
CA LEU A 186 -11.00 19.58 9.08
C LEU A 186 -10.41 20.88 9.67
N GLU A 187 -9.95 20.84 10.91
CA GLU A 187 -9.24 21.97 11.55
C GLU A 187 -7.99 22.36 10.77
N GLN A 188 -7.19 21.38 10.31
CA GLN A 188 -6.02 21.66 9.48
C GLN A 188 -6.39 22.34 8.14
N ILE A 189 -7.47 21.90 7.51
CA ILE A 189 -7.96 22.52 6.27
C ILE A 189 -8.38 23.97 6.52
N TYR A 190 -9.07 24.26 7.61
CA TYR A 190 -9.48 25.62 7.95
C TYR A 190 -8.28 26.54 8.25
N SER A 191 -7.26 26.03 8.94
CA SER A 191 -6.07 26.82 9.25
C SER A 191 -5.29 27.26 8.01
N LEU A 192 -5.37 26.50 6.90
CA LEU A 192 -4.73 26.90 5.63
C LEU A 192 -5.39 28.09 4.94
N ASN A 193 -6.63 28.43 5.31
CA ASN A 193 -7.35 29.59 4.77
C ASN A 193 -7.10 30.89 5.56
N GLU A 194 -6.39 30.82 6.68
CA GLU A 194 -6.09 31.96 7.55
C GLU A 194 -4.69 32.59 7.27
N GLU A 195 -3.90 31.99 6.37
CA GLU A 195 -2.65 32.51 5.84
C GLU A 195 -2.85 33.14 4.44
#